data_58862711e80cd4b112ddc2d83f2e7e3f
#
_entry.id   58862711e80cd4b112ddc2d83f2e7e3f
#
_cell.length_a   1.000
_cell.length_b   1.000
_cell.length_c   1.000
_cell.angle_alpha   90.00
_cell.angle_beta   90.00
_cell.angle_gamma   90.00
#
_symmetry.space_group_name_H-M   'P 1'
#
loop_
_entity.id
_entity.type
_entity.pdbx_description
1 polymer ?
#
loop_
_entity_poly.entity_id
_entity_poly.type
_entity_poly.pdbx_seq_one_letter_code
_entity_poly.pdbx_strand_id
1 'polypeptide(L)'
;MSPKKRSTRSVSEQEALSYLKKAEEFYLTMAEAFQKGRWNAAGLAGVHCVISATDALLGKKARIRSSGESHLEAVQLLKQHITDANVGAQSQRLYRVLSEKSLVEYDSREFREADAASVVKDVGRYFEWVKTYFPV
;
A
#
# COMPACT_ATOMS: atom_id res chain seq x y z
N MET A 1 14.70 0.48 -30.95
CA MET A 1 14.94 0.78 -29.53
C MET A 1 13.88 0.11 -28.69
N SER A 2 14.29 -0.69 -27.72
CA SER A 2 13.32 -1.39 -26.87
C SER A 2 12.65 -0.39 -25.93
N PRO A 3 11.32 -0.50 -25.70
CA PRO A 3 10.68 0.31 -24.69
C PRO A 3 11.29 -0.01 -23.34
N LYS A 4 11.40 0.99 -22.51
CA LYS A 4 11.89 0.82 -21.16
C LYS A 4 10.96 -0.14 -20.40
N LYS A 5 11.48 -1.25 -19.94
CA LYS A 5 10.69 -2.20 -19.16
C LYS A 5 10.42 -1.64 -17.79
N ARG A 6 9.20 -1.80 -17.31
CA ARG A 6 8.90 -1.53 -15.92
C ARG A 6 9.60 -2.56 -15.06
N SER A 7 10.09 -2.11 -13.92
CA SER A 7 10.74 -2.96 -12.94
C SER A 7 9.67 -3.74 -12.18
N THR A 8 9.33 -4.93 -12.67
CA THR A 8 8.36 -5.82 -12.00
C THR A 8 9.02 -7.13 -11.65
N ARG A 9 8.46 -7.83 -10.67
CA ARG A 9 8.90 -9.17 -10.26
C ARG A 9 7.71 -10.10 -10.30
N SER A 10 7.98 -11.38 -10.58
CA SER A 10 6.95 -12.42 -10.59
C SER A 10 6.49 -12.73 -9.19
N VAL A 11 5.18 -13.00 -9.04
CA VAL A 11 4.56 -13.34 -7.76
C VAL A 11 3.69 -14.56 -7.95
N SER A 12 3.91 -15.60 -7.15
CA SER A 12 3.06 -16.79 -7.14
C SER A 12 1.77 -16.50 -6.37
N GLU A 13 0.78 -17.38 -6.53
CA GLU A 13 -0.48 -17.29 -5.79
C GLU A 13 -0.23 -17.34 -4.27
N GLN A 14 0.66 -18.23 -3.83
CA GLN A 14 0.98 -18.36 -2.42
C GLN A 14 1.69 -17.10 -1.90
N GLU A 15 2.59 -16.53 -2.69
CA GLU A 15 3.24 -15.27 -2.33
C GLU A 15 2.25 -14.12 -2.20
N ALA A 16 1.25 -14.07 -3.10
CA ALA A 16 0.20 -13.06 -3.00
C ALA A 16 -0.54 -13.15 -1.67
N LEU A 17 -0.86 -14.37 -1.22
CA LEU A 17 -1.50 -14.57 0.09
C LEU A 17 -0.58 -14.18 1.25
N SER A 18 0.72 -14.41 1.11
CA SER A 18 1.70 -13.99 2.12
C SER A 18 1.76 -12.47 2.23
N TYR A 19 1.70 -11.76 1.11
CA TYR A 19 1.64 -10.29 1.12
C TYR A 19 0.36 -9.79 1.78
N LEU A 20 -0.75 -10.47 1.54
CA LEU A 20 -2.02 -10.12 2.19
C LEU A 20 -1.90 -10.25 3.71
N LYS A 21 -1.29 -11.32 4.18
CA LYS A 21 -1.07 -11.54 5.61
C LYS A 21 -0.18 -10.44 6.20
N LYS A 22 0.89 -10.07 5.51
CA LYS A 22 1.74 -8.96 5.96
C LYS A 22 0.96 -7.65 6.04
N ALA A 23 0.13 -7.36 5.04
CA ALA A 23 -0.71 -6.16 5.04
C ALA A 23 -1.62 -6.14 6.25
N GLU A 24 -2.25 -7.28 6.59
CA GLU A 24 -3.12 -7.39 7.76
C GLU A 24 -2.36 -7.10 9.06
N GLU A 25 -1.17 -7.65 9.20
CA GLU A 25 -0.36 -7.41 10.41
C GLU A 25 0.05 -5.95 10.53
N PHE A 26 0.45 -5.32 9.41
CA PHE A 26 0.76 -3.88 9.42
C PHE A 26 -0.46 -3.03 9.71
N TYR A 27 -1.62 -3.43 9.20
CA TYR A 27 -2.87 -2.73 9.50
C TYR A 27 -3.18 -2.73 11.00
N LEU A 28 -3.07 -3.89 11.63
CA LEU A 28 -3.30 -4.02 13.08
C LEU A 28 -2.29 -3.20 13.89
N THR A 29 -1.04 -3.22 13.47
CA THR A 29 0.02 -2.43 14.11
C THR A 29 -0.25 -0.93 13.98
N MET A 30 -0.69 -0.50 12.79
CA MET A 30 -1.07 0.89 12.55
C MET A 30 -2.19 1.33 13.50
N ALA A 31 -3.24 0.53 13.59
CA ALA A 31 -4.40 0.86 14.40
C ALA A 31 -4.03 0.94 15.89
N GLU A 32 -3.22 0.00 16.39
CA GLU A 32 -2.76 0.01 17.77
C GLU A 32 -1.86 1.22 18.05
N ALA A 33 -0.91 1.49 17.16
CA ALA A 33 -0.01 2.63 17.32
C ALA A 33 -0.79 3.95 17.35
N PHE A 34 -1.77 4.08 16.46
CA PHE A 34 -2.62 5.27 16.41
C PHE A 34 -3.39 5.46 17.72
N GLN A 35 -3.98 4.40 18.22
CA GLN A 35 -4.74 4.43 19.47
C GLN A 35 -3.86 4.87 20.65
N LYS A 36 -2.59 4.49 20.64
CA LYS A 36 -1.62 4.81 21.70
C LYS A 36 -0.91 6.15 21.50
N GLY A 37 -1.26 6.90 20.46
CA GLY A 37 -0.63 8.19 20.16
C GLY A 37 0.78 8.09 19.61
N ARG A 38 1.16 6.96 19.04
CA ARG A 38 2.46 6.76 18.41
C ARG A 38 2.36 7.10 16.94
N TRP A 39 2.38 8.39 16.64
CA TRP A 39 2.03 8.89 15.30
C TRP A 39 3.01 8.46 14.22
N ASN A 40 4.31 8.51 14.50
CA ASN A 40 5.33 8.08 13.54
C ASN A 40 5.19 6.58 13.24
N ALA A 41 5.00 5.76 14.26
CA ALA A 41 4.83 4.32 14.10
C ALA A 41 3.55 3.99 13.33
N ALA A 42 2.46 4.70 13.60
CA ALA A 42 1.21 4.53 12.87
C ALA A 42 1.41 4.86 11.38
N GLY A 43 2.09 5.95 11.09
CA GLY A 43 2.39 6.35 9.71
C GLY A 43 3.23 5.30 8.98
N LEU A 44 4.28 4.82 9.61
CA LEU A 44 5.16 3.82 9.01
C LEU A 44 4.43 2.50 8.75
N ALA A 45 3.68 2.02 9.73
CA ALA A 45 2.90 0.80 9.57
C ALA A 45 1.86 0.95 8.45
N GLY A 46 1.22 2.12 8.35
CA GLY A 46 0.26 2.39 7.29
C GLY A 46 0.89 2.35 5.90
N VAL A 47 2.07 2.93 5.73
CA VAL A 47 2.82 2.87 4.48
C VAL A 47 3.10 1.42 4.09
N HIS A 48 3.60 0.62 5.02
CA HIS A 48 3.91 -0.78 4.74
C HIS A 48 2.66 -1.62 4.49
N CYS A 49 1.55 -1.27 5.13
CA CYS A 49 0.27 -1.94 4.86
C CYS A 49 -0.14 -1.78 3.39
N VAL A 50 -0.13 -0.56 2.87
CA VAL A 50 -0.56 -0.34 1.47
C VAL A 50 0.44 -0.93 0.47
N ILE A 51 1.74 -0.94 0.78
CA ILE A 51 2.74 -1.60 -0.07
C ILE A 51 2.42 -3.10 -0.17
N SER A 52 2.28 -3.77 0.96
CA SER A 52 1.99 -5.22 0.99
C SER A 52 0.62 -5.53 0.39
N ALA A 53 -0.39 -4.70 0.66
CA ALA A 53 -1.72 -4.87 0.08
C ALA A 53 -1.70 -4.77 -1.45
N THR A 54 -0.95 -3.80 -1.98
CA THR A 54 -0.81 -3.64 -3.42
C THR A 54 -0.09 -4.83 -4.05
N ASP A 55 0.99 -5.31 -3.41
CA ASP A 55 1.70 -6.50 -3.86
C ASP A 55 0.79 -7.72 -3.86
N ALA A 56 -0.07 -7.86 -2.85
CA ALA A 56 -1.04 -8.95 -2.79
C ALA A 56 -2.03 -8.88 -3.95
N LEU A 57 -2.59 -7.69 -4.19
CA LEU A 57 -3.60 -7.51 -5.24
C LEU A 57 -3.01 -7.71 -6.64
N LEU A 58 -1.88 -7.10 -6.93
CA LEU A 58 -1.19 -7.29 -8.21
C LEU A 58 -0.72 -8.73 -8.38
N GLY A 59 -0.28 -9.36 -7.30
CA GLY A 59 0.10 -10.77 -7.32
C GLY A 59 -1.08 -11.66 -7.68
N LYS A 60 -2.24 -11.39 -7.11
CA LYS A 60 -3.44 -12.17 -7.41
C LYS A 60 -3.94 -11.95 -8.83
N LYS A 61 -3.97 -10.71 -9.30
CA LYS A 61 -4.62 -10.36 -10.58
C LYS A 61 -3.68 -10.44 -11.78
N ALA A 62 -2.38 -10.27 -11.58
CA ALA A 62 -1.43 -10.19 -12.69
C ALA A 62 -0.13 -10.99 -12.45
N ARG A 63 0.00 -11.64 -11.29
CA ARG A 63 1.19 -12.43 -10.93
C ARG A 63 2.48 -11.61 -10.95
N ILE A 64 2.37 -10.32 -10.63
CA ILE A 64 3.52 -9.41 -10.54
C ILE A 64 3.42 -8.56 -9.29
N ARG A 65 4.54 -7.92 -8.96
CA ARG A 65 4.58 -6.80 -8.02
C ARG A 65 5.55 -5.74 -8.53
N SER A 66 5.40 -4.53 -8.05
CA SER A 66 6.35 -3.45 -8.31
C SER A 66 7.69 -3.78 -7.66
N SER A 67 8.79 -3.31 -8.25
CA SER A 67 10.12 -3.42 -7.64
C SER A 67 10.27 -2.54 -6.39
N GLY A 68 9.36 -1.58 -6.21
CA GLY A 68 9.40 -0.65 -5.08
C GLY A 68 10.27 0.58 -5.30
N GLU A 69 10.78 0.77 -6.52
CA GLU A 69 11.66 1.91 -6.83
C GLU A 69 10.91 3.23 -6.97
N SER A 70 9.63 3.18 -7.29
CA SER A 70 8.84 4.39 -7.53
C SER A 70 7.41 4.21 -7.05
N HIS A 71 6.91 5.19 -6.29
CA HIS A 71 5.51 5.23 -5.88
C HIS A 71 4.58 5.32 -7.08
N LEU A 72 4.99 6.08 -8.10
CA LEU A 72 4.20 6.26 -9.30
C LEU A 72 4.07 4.95 -10.08
N GLU A 73 5.12 4.14 -10.12
CA GLU A 73 5.09 2.84 -10.78
C GLU A 73 4.01 1.93 -10.19
N ALA A 74 3.94 1.86 -8.86
CA ALA A 74 2.93 1.04 -8.17
C ALA A 74 1.52 1.50 -8.55
N VAL A 75 1.30 2.80 -8.57
CA VAL A 75 0.00 3.39 -8.95
C VAL A 75 -0.34 3.06 -10.41
N GLN A 76 0.63 3.17 -11.31
CA GLN A 76 0.42 2.87 -12.73
C GLN A 76 0.10 1.40 -12.96
N LEU A 77 0.81 0.50 -12.27
CA LEU A 77 0.55 -0.94 -12.36
C LEU A 77 -0.84 -1.27 -11.87
N LEU A 78 -1.26 -0.64 -10.77
CA LEU A 78 -2.60 -0.84 -10.23
C LEU A 78 -3.67 -0.45 -11.25
N LYS A 79 -3.56 0.72 -11.85
CA LYS A 79 -4.51 1.19 -12.87
C LYS A 79 -4.49 0.33 -14.12
N GLN A 80 -3.33 -0.20 -14.49
CA GLN A 80 -3.17 -1.03 -15.68
C GLN A 80 -3.83 -2.40 -15.52
N HIS A 81 -3.75 -2.98 -14.34
CA HIS A 81 -4.16 -4.37 -14.13
C HIS A 81 -5.50 -4.55 -13.42
N ILE A 82 -6.02 -3.51 -12.78
CA ILE A 82 -7.27 -3.59 -12.05
C ILE A 82 -8.33 -2.77 -12.76
N THR A 83 -9.38 -3.45 -13.22
CA THR A 83 -10.51 -2.81 -13.93
C THR A 83 -11.71 -2.80 -12.98
N ASP A 84 -11.95 -1.66 -12.37
CA ASP A 84 -12.94 -1.53 -11.30
C ASP A 84 -13.33 -0.04 -11.22
N ALA A 85 -14.58 0.25 -10.96
CA ALA A 85 -15.07 1.63 -10.90
C ALA A 85 -14.35 2.45 -9.81
N ASN A 86 -13.82 1.79 -8.80
CA ASN A 86 -13.16 2.45 -7.67
C ASN A 86 -11.66 2.61 -7.82
N VAL A 87 -11.06 2.03 -8.87
CA VAL A 87 -9.60 2.02 -8.99
C VAL A 87 -8.97 3.41 -9.02
N GLY A 88 -9.65 4.38 -9.63
CA GLY A 88 -9.13 5.75 -9.67
C GLY A 88 -9.01 6.37 -8.29
N ALA A 89 -10.07 6.29 -7.49
CA ALA A 89 -10.08 6.83 -6.14
C ALA A 89 -9.10 6.09 -5.23
N GLN A 90 -9.04 4.76 -5.36
CA GLN A 90 -8.13 3.96 -4.55
C GLN A 90 -6.67 4.19 -4.92
N SER A 91 -6.38 4.40 -6.20
CA SER A 91 -5.04 4.75 -6.67
C SER A 91 -4.57 6.08 -6.09
N GLN A 92 -5.47 7.05 -5.94
CA GLN A 92 -5.14 8.32 -5.31
C GLN A 92 -4.81 8.14 -3.83
N ARG A 93 -5.56 7.29 -3.13
CA ARG A 93 -5.27 6.96 -1.72
C ARG A 93 -3.90 6.31 -1.58
N LEU A 94 -3.62 5.34 -2.44
CA LEU A 94 -2.31 4.69 -2.47
C LEU A 94 -1.19 5.72 -2.67
N TYR A 95 -1.35 6.60 -3.65
CA TYR A 95 -0.35 7.62 -3.93
C TYR A 95 -0.11 8.54 -2.72
N ARG A 96 -1.20 9.00 -2.08
CA ARG A 96 -1.07 9.88 -0.92
C ARG A 96 -0.31 9.21 0.23
N VAL A 97 -0.63 7.94 0.51
CA VAL A 97 0.05 7.21 1.59
C VAL A 97 1.52 6.99 1.24
N LEU A 98 1.82 6.54 0.02
CA LEU A 98 3.19 6.31 -0.41
C LEU A 98 4.02 7.60 -0.40
N SER A 99 3.40 8.73 -0.65
CA SER A 99 4.08 10.03 -0.63
C SER A 99 4.57 10.42 0.77
N GLU A 100 4.03 9.80 1.82
CA GLU A 100 4.47 10.04 3.20
C GLU A 100 5.67 9.19 3.60
N LYS A 101 6.06 8.24 2.77
CA LYS A 101 7.11 7.26 3.11
C LYS A 101 8.43 7.93 3.50
N SER A 102 8.91 8.87 2.70
CA SER A 102 10.18 9.55 2.96
C SER A 102 10.13 10.34 4.26
N LEU A 103 9.03 11.02 4.53
CA LEU A 103 8.86 11.78 5.76
C LEU A 103 8.91 10.87 6.98
N VAL A 104 8.17 9.77 6.94
CA VAL A 104 8.07 8.84 8.07
C VAL A 104 9.38 8.12 8.34
N GLU A 105 10.10 7.71 7.29
CA GLU A 105 11.30 6.87 7.43
C GLU A 105 12.59 7.66 7.65
N TYR A 106 12.72 8.82 6.99
CA TYR A 106 14.02 9.47 6.87
C TYR A 106 14.07 10.93 7.32
N ASP A 107 12.93 11.60 7.38
CA ASP A 107 12.90 13.02 7.75
C ASP A 107 12.94 13.17 9.28
N SER A 108 13.57 14.24 9.75
CA SER A 108 13.59 14.55 11.17
C SER A 108 12.28 15.13 11.69
N ARG A 109 11.42 15.60 10.79
CA ARG A 109 10.09 16.09 11.17
C ARG A 109 9.21 14.95 11.62
N GLU A 110 8.62 15.07 12.79
CA GLU A 110 7.73 14.06 13.32
C GLU A 110 6.31 14.16 12.74
N PHE A 111 5.67 13.04 12.56
CA PHE A 111 4.24 13.00 12.30
C PHE A 111 3.48 13.57 13.50
N ARG A 112 2.46 14.35 13.20
CA ARG A 112 1.49 14.81 14.19
C ARG A 112 0.24 13.94 14.12
N GLU A 113 -0.65 14.09 15.10
CA GLU A 113 -1.91 13.36 15.11
C GLU A 113 -2.68 13.50 13.79
N ALA A 114 -2.76 14.71 13.26
CA ALA A 114 -3.47 14.97 12.00
C ALA A 114 -2.85 14.21 10.82
N ASP A 115 -1.51 14.15 10.75
CA ASP A 115 -0.83 13.39 9.70
C ASP A 115 -1.16 11.90 9.79
N ALA A 116 -1.06 11.35 11.00
CA ALA A 116 -1.36 9.95 11.25
C ALA A 116 -2.84 9.63 10.97
N ALA A 117 -3.75 10.50 11.39
CA ALA A 117 -5.19 10.32 11.16
C ALA A 117 -5.50 10.26 9.66
N SER A 118 -4.85 11.11 8.87
CA SER A 118 -5.02 11.12 7.41
C SER A 118 -4.54 9.80 6.79
N VAL A 119 -3.37 9.32 7.22
CA VAL A 119 -2.83 8.03 6.75
C VAL A 119 -3.76 6.88 7.15
N VAL A 120 -4.18 6.82 8.39
CA VAL A 120 -5.06 5.76 8.90
C VAL A 120 -6.36 5.69 8.09
N LYS A 121 -6.94 6.84 7.78
CA LYS A 121 -8.17 6.92 6.98
C LYS A 121 -7.96 6.36 5.57
N ASP A 122 -6.91 6.82 4.89
CA ASP A 122 -6.62 6.37 3.52
C ASP A 122 -6.27 4.88 3.49
N VAL A 123 -5.45 4.43 4.42
CA VAL A 123 -5.06 3.01 4.52
C VAL A 123 -6.28 2.13 4.77
N GLY A 124 -7.14 2.53 5.69
CA GLY A 124 -8.35 1.76 6.01
C GLY A 124 -9.23 1.54 4.80
N ARG A 125 -9.51 2.61 4.06
CA ARG A 125 -10.33 2.53 2.86
C ARG A 125 -9.66 1.73 1.73
N TYR A 126 -8.38 1.96 1.54
CA TYR A 126 -7.63 1.25 0.51
C TYR A 126 -7.55 -0.25 0.80
N PHE A 127 -7.20 -0.62 2.02
CA PHE A 127 -7.05 -2.03 2.39
C PHE A 127 -8.39 -2.75 2.37
N GLU A 128 -9.46 -2.10 2.81
CA GLU A 128 -10.79 -2.69 2.72
C GLU A 128 -11.17 -3.01 1.27
N TRP A 129 -10.86 -2.09 0.35
CA TRP A 129 -11.08 -2.32 -1.07
C TRP A 129 -10.24 -3.50 -1.59
N VAL A 130 -8.96 -3.56 -1.23
CA VAL A 130 -8.09 -4.68 -1.64
C VAL A 130 -8.66 -6.01 -1.15
N LYS A 131 -9.13 -6.07 0.09
CA LYS A 131 -9.68 -7.29 0.67
C LYS A 131 -10.92 -7.81 -0.07
N THR A 132 -11.63 -6.96 -0.78
CA THR A 132 -12.78 -7.44 -1.59
C THR A 132 -12.35 -8.40 -2.69
N TYR A 133 -11.08 -8.37 -3.08
CA TYR A 133 -10.53 -9.31 -4.07
C TYR A 133 -10.07 -10.63 -3.46
N PHE A 134 -10.15 -10.77 -2.14
CA PHE A 134 -9.76 -11.97 -1.41
C PHE A 134 -10.92 -12.44 -0.54
N PRO A 135 -12.02 -12.90 -1.16
CA PRO A 135 -13.17 -13.37 -0.39
C PRO A 135 -12.80 -14.60 0.44
N VAL A 136 -13.38 -14.68 1.62
CA VAL A 136 -13.18 -15.80 2.54
C VAL A 136 -14.05 -16.98 2.09
#